data_44c9de74494fb6f2820de2f7906e1db9
#
_entry.id   44c9de74494fb6f2820de2f7906e1db9
#
_cell.length_a   1.000
_cell.length_b   1.000
_cell.length_c   1.000
_cell.angle_alpha   90.00
_cell.angle_beta   90.00
_cell.angle_gamma   90.00
#
_symmetry.space_group_name_H-M   'P 1'
#
loop_
_entity.id
_entity.type
_entity.pdbx_description
1 polymer ?
#
loop_
_entity_poly.entity_id
_entity_poly.type
_entity_poly.pdbx_seq_one_letter_code
_entity_poly.pdbx_strand_id
1 'polypeptide(L)'
;MHSKVIITLGFVLCSVLQGYAHEMTPTYPDLKPSYIDGVSVAKMKLFNRRSDVEFYKIQVFTSDWKPIPFASTSKVINIKYNTSKLFNVYIRSEDVKKVVYICTESKVFKGVNQIALVSSRICSKIKQDK
;
A
#
# COMPACT_ATOMS: atom_id res chain seq x y z
N MET A 1 62.34 15.05 -11.69
CA MET A 1 61.51 14.62 -10.54
C MET A 1 60.07 14.58 -10.99
N HIS A 2 59.56 13.41 -11.25
CA HIS A 2 58.12 13.26 -11.63
C HIS A 2 57.32 12.83 -10.41
N SER A 3 56.56 13.77 -9.89
CA SER A 3 55.59 13.47 -8.84
C SER A 3 54.42 12.74 -9.47
N LYS A 4 54.28 11.43 -9.20
CA LYS A 4 53.11 10.66 -9.57
C LYS A 4 52.01 10.96 -8.58
N VAL A 5 51.06 11.79 -8.97
CA VAL A 5 49.80 11.96 -8.24
C VAL A 5 48.95 10.72 -8.50
N ILE A 6 48.84 9.86 -7.52
CA ILE A 6 47.92 8.73 -7.53
C ILE A 6 46.57 9.27 -7.11
N ILE A 7 45.72 9.49 -8.11
CA ILE A 7 44.31 9.78 -7.86
C ILE A 7 43.65 8.46 -7.50
N THR A 8 43.47 8.22 -6.21
CA THR A 8 42.64 7.12 -5.72
C THR A 8 41.20 7.50 -5.93
N LEU A 9 40.64 6.98 -7.01
CA LEU A 9 39.20 7.11 -7.30
C LEU A 9 38.44 6.22 -6.30
N GLY A 10 38.02 6.83 -5.20
CA GLY A 10 37.16 6.17 -4.22
C GLY A 10 35.82 5.87 -4.86
N PHE A 11 35.59 4.63 -5.26
CA PHE A 11 34.28 4.13 -5.65
C PHE A 11 33.44 4.06 -4.37
N VAL A 12 32.68 5.11 -4.11
CA VAL A 12 31.61 5.05 -3.10
C VAL A 12 30.55 4.12 -3.64
N LEU A 13 30.62 2.87 -3.21
CA LEU A 13 29.55 1.89 -3.42
C LEU A 13 28.37 2.38 -2.60
N CYS A 14 27.52 3.20 -3.22
CA CYS A 14 26.22 3.53 -2.68
C CYS A 14 25.40 2.24 -2.75
N SER A 15 25.45 1.43 -1.68
CA SER A 15 24.52 0.31 -1.50
C SER A 15 23.14 0.90 -1.38
N VAL A 16 22.42 0.92 -2.49
CA VAL A 16 20.99 1.24 -2.52
C VAL A 16 20.33 0.12 -1.72
N LEU A 17 20.03 0.38 -0.46
CA LEU A 17 19.13 -0.44 0.34
C LEU A 17 17.78 -0.36 -0.34
N GLN A 18 17.50 -1.32 -1.22
CA GLN A 18 16.18 -1.46 -1.81
C GLN A 18 15.23 -1.88 -0.69
N GLY A 19 14.55 -0.89 -0.11
CA GLY A 19 13.43 -1.15 0.79
C GLY A 19 12.33 -1.83 -0.02
N TYR A 20 12.10 -3.11 0.23
CA TYR A 20 10.97 -3.82 -0.35
C TYR A 20 9.72 -3.38 0.36
N ALA A 21 8.86 -2.63 -0.33
CA ALA A 21 7.51 -2.32 0.11
C ALA A 21 6.53 -3.34 -0.50
N HIS A 22 5.34 -3.46 0.09
CA HIS A 22 4.25 -4.18 -0.55
C HIS A 22 3.77 -3.43 -1.81
N GLU A 23 3.07 -4.13 -2.69
CA GLU A 23 2.50 -3.55 -3.91
C GLU A 23 0.98 -3.66 -3.88
N MET A 24 0.30 -2.62 -4.31
CA MET A 24 -1.15 -2.60 -4.45
C MET A 24 -1.55 -2.20 -5.87
N THR A 25 -2.42 -2.99 -6.47
CA THR A 25 -2.96 -2.73 -7.81
C THR A 25 -4.47 -2.82 -7.81
N PRO A 26 -5.15 -2.11 -8.72
CA PRO A 26 -4.61 -1.14 -9.68
C PRO A 26 -4.18 0.16 -8.99
N THR A 27 -3.32 0.92 -9.66
CA THR A 27 -2.87 2.25 -9.18
C THR A 27 -4.00 3.27 -9.19
N TYR A 28 -4.89 3.15 -10.17
CA TYR A 28 -6.07 4.00 -10.34
C TYR A 28 -7.33 3.14 -10.46
N PRO A 29 -7.88 2.61 -9.35
CA PRO A 29 -9.06 1.78 -9.39
C PRO A 29 -10.31 2.58 -9.74
N ASP A 30 -11.26 1.90 -10.38
CA ASP A 30 -12.62 2.40 -10.60
C ASP A 30 -13.53 1.98 -9.44
N LEU A 31 -14.39 2.89 -8.99
CA LEU A 31 -15.55 2.55 -8.19
C LEU A 31 -16.72 2.25 -9.12
N LYS A 32 -17.14 0.99 -9.15
CA LYS A 32 -18.26 0.51 -9.98
C LYS A 32 -19.45 0.12 -9.11
N PRO A 33 -20.67 0.21 -9.64
CA PRO A 33 -21.83 -0.34 -8.93
C PRO A 33 -21.58 -1.81 -8.55
N SER A 34 -21.90 -2.15 -7.30
CA SER A 34 -21.84 -3.54 -6.83
C SER A 34 -23.17 -4.25 -7.05
N TYR A 35 -23.21 -5.53 -6.69
CA TYR A 35 -24.48 -6.30 -6.67
C TYR A 35 -25.44 -5.88 -5.54
N ILE A 36 -24.98 -5.01 -4.64
CA ILE A 36 -25.78 -4.43 -3.56
C ILE A 36 -26.23 -3.04 -3.98
N ASP A 37 -27.53 -2.79 -3.97
CA ASP A 37 -28.07 -1.48 -4.29
C ASP A 37 -27.56 -0.41 -3.32
N GLY A 38 -27.16 0.73 -3.87
CA GLY A 38 -26.62 1.85 -3.09
C GLY A 38 -25.18 1.67 -2.61
N VAL A 39 -24.46 0.67 -3.15
CA VAL A 39 -23.07 0.37 -2.79
C VAL A 39 -22.22 0.21 -4.05
N SER A 40 -21.09 0.91 -4.08
CA SER A 40 -20.06 0.76 -5.11
C SER A 40 -18.89 -0.07 -4.60
N VAL A 41 -18.17 -0.69 -5.49
CA VAL A 41 -17.03 -1.56 -5.15
C VAL A 41 -15.79 -1.20 -5.95
N ALA A 42 -14.65 -1.18 -5.28
CA ALA A 42 -13.33 -1.19 -5.89
C ALA A 42 -12.67 -2.56 -5.67
N LYS A 43 -12.22 -3.18 -6.75
CA LYS A 43 -11.51 -4.48 -6.69
C LYS A 43 -10.01 -4.22 -6.66
N MET A 44 -9.36 -4.71 -5.62
CA MET A 44 -7.95 -4.47 -5.34
C MET A 44 -7.18 -5.78 -5.20
N LYS A 45 -5.88 -5.69 -5.43
CA LYS A 45 -4.93 -6.79 -5.21
C LYS A 45 -3.74 -6.25 -4.43
N LEU A 46 -3.37 -6.96 -3.38
CA LEU A 46 -2.19 -6.65 -2.57
C LEU A 46 -1.17 -7.79 -2.70
N PHE A 47 0.07 -7.42 -3.00
CA PHE A 47 1.21 -8.33 -3.05
C PHE A 47 2.19 -8.00 -1.92
N ASN A 48 2.48 -8.99 -1.07
CA ASN A 48 3.40 -8.81 0.05
C ASN A 48 4.84 -9.16 -0.34
N ARG A 49 5.70 -8.16 -0.46
CA ARG A 49 7.15 -8.33 -0.69
C ARG A 49 7.98 -8.31 0.59
N ARG A 50 7.34 -8.22 1.75
CA ARG A 50 8.04 -8.13 3.03
C ARG A 50 7.98 -9.45 3.78
N SER A 51 9.14 -9.95 4.19
CA SER A 51 9.25 -11.14 5.04
C SER A 51 9.00 -10.85 6.53
N ASP A 52 9.07 -9.57 6.94
CA ASP A 52 8.92 -9.12 8.32
C ASP A 52 7.51 -8.68 8.69
N VAL A 53 6.58 -8.61 7.72
CA VAL A 53 5.19 -8.20 7.90
C VAL A 53 4.26 -9.13 7.16
N GLU A 54 3.18 -9.57 7.80
CA GLU A 54 2.13 -10.40 7.19
C GLU A 54 0.75 -9.73 7.23
N PHE A 55 0.58 -8.65 7.97
CA PHE A 55 -0.71 -8.00 8.18
C PHE A 55 -0.72 -6.58 7.63
N TYR A 56 -1.80 -6.26 6.91
CA TYR A 56 -2.00 -4.96 6.28
C TYR A 56 -3.39 -4.44 6.59
N LYS A 57 -3.47 -3.20 7.07
CA LYS A 57 -4.74 -2.53 7.34
C LYS A 57 -5.21 -1.77 6.11
N ILE A 58 -6.47 -1.98 5.72
CA ILE A 58 -7.13 -1.21 4.67
C ILE A 58 -7.64 0.11 5.26
N GLN A 59 -7.46 1.18 4.51
CA GLN A 59 -7.93 2.52 4.86
C GLN A 59 -8.49 3.20 3.62
N VAL A 60 -9.51 4.02 3.80
CA VAL A 60 -10.12 4.83 2.73
C VAL A 60 -10.18 6.28 3.18
N PHE A 61 -9.76 7.18 2.31
CA PHE A 61 -9.62 8.60 2.65
C PHE A 61 -10.21 9.53 1.59
N THR A 62 -10.61 10.72 2.06
CA THR A 62 -10.88 11.89 1.21
C THR A 62 -9.58 12.51 0.70
N SER A 63 -9.69 13.55 -0.15
CA SER A 63 -8.54 14.36 -0.58
C SER A 63 -7.79 15.02 0.59
N ASP A 64 -8.50 15.30 1.69
CA ASP A 64 -7.93 15.90 2.91
C ASP A 64 -7.48 14.85 3.92
N TRP A 65 -7.37 13.58 3.50
CA TRP A 65 -6.97 12.46 4.35
C TRP A 65 -7.91 12.18 5.52
N LYS A 66 -9.17 12.56 5.40
CA LYS A 66 -10.20 12.20 6.37
C LYS A 66 -10.69 10.78 6.10
N PRO A 67 -10.80 9.92 7.13
CA PRO A 67 -11.31 8.56 6.95
C PRO A 67 -12.74 8.54 6.42
N ILE A 68 -13.01 7.60 5.52
CA ILE A 68 -14.35 7.32 5.00
C ILE A 68 -14.74 5.91 5.45
N PRO A 69 -15.97 5.72 5.95
CA PRO A 69 -16.48 4.39 6.27
C PRO A 69 -16.54 3.50 5.02
N PHE A 70 -16.10 2.28 5.16
CA PHE A 70 -16.13 1.27 4.10
C PHE A 70 -16.37 -0.12 4.68
N ALA A 71 -16.78 -1.04 3.82
CA ALA A 71 -16.85 -2.46 4.15
C ALA A 71 -15.86 -3.26 3.31
N SER A 72 -15.34 -4.32 3.88
CA SER A 72 -14.53 -5.33 3.22
C SER A 72 -14.68 -6.64 3.99
N THR A 73 -14.32 -7.76 3.39
CA THR A 73 -14.33 -9.06 4.06
C THR A 73 -13.50 -9.03 5.35
N SER A 74 -12.39 -8.29 5.32
CA SER A 74 -11.57 -8.03 6.51
C SER A 74 -10.93 -6.67 6.38
N LYS A 75 -10.92 -5.88 7.45
CA LYS A 75 -10.22 -4.59 7.48
C LYS A 75 -8.71 -4.73 7.66
N VAL A 76 -8.26 -5.86 8.17
CA VAL A 76 -6.86 -6.24 8.27
C VAL A 76 -6.67 -7.55 7.49
N ILE A 77 -5.81 -7.51 6.49
CA ILE A 77 -5.57 -8.63 5.59
C ILE A 77 -4.28 -9.34 6.03
N ASN A 78 -4.35 -10.66 6.18
CA ASN A 78 -3.17 -11.50 6.38
C ASN A 78 -2.67 -11.99 5.01
N ILE A 79 -1.44 -11.66 4.67
CA ILE A 79 -0.79 -12.08 3.41
C ILE A 79 0.61 -12.55 3.72
N LYS A 80 0.89 -13.81 3.40
CA LYS A 80 2.23 -14.39 3.57
C LYS A 80 3.24 -13.73 2.62
N TYR A 81 4.50 -13.77 3.02
CA TYR A 81 5.60 -13.30 2.20
C TYR A 81 5.55 -13.87 0.77
N ASN A 82 5.79 -13.01 -0.21
CA ASN A 82 5.85 -13.35 -1.63
C ASN A 82 4.55 -13.94 -2.20
N THR A 83 3.42 -13.62 -1.59
CA THR A 83 2.08 -14.00 -2.08
C THR A 83 1.20 -12.77 -2.27
N SER A 84 0.11 -12.94 -3.02
CA SER A 84 -0.87 -11.89 -3.25
C SER A 84 -2.26 -12.29 -2.80
N LYS A 85 -3.10 -11.30 -2.53
CA LYS A 85 -4.50 -11.50 -2.15
C LYS A 85 -5.38 -10.44 -2.80
N LEU A 86 -6.51 -10.88 -3.32
CA LEU A 86 -7.57 -10.00 -3.81
C LEU A 86 -8.44 -9.55 -2.64
N PHE A 87 -8.86 -8.31 -2.67
CA PHE A 87 -9.83 -7.78 -1.73
C PHE A 87 -10.73 -6.74 -2.38
N ASN A 88 -11.92 -6.59 -1.86
CA ASN A 88 -12.91 -5.62 -2.33
C ASN A 88 -13.10 -4.56 -1.26
N VAL A 89 -13.24 -3.32 -1.72
CA VAL A 89 -13.60 -2.18 -0.87
C VAL A 89 -14.98 -1.70 -1.31
N TYR A 90 -15.94 -1.79 -0.41
CA TYR A 90 -17.32 -1.39 -0.64
C TYR A 90 -17.58 -0.03 -0.02
N ILE A 91 -18.10 0.89 -0.82
CA ILE A 91 -18.37 2.28 -0.45
C ILE A 91 -19.83 2.57 -0.69
N ARG A 92 -20.49 3.21 0.25
CA ARG A 92 -21.87 3.70 0.04
C ARG A 92 -21.91 4.72 -1.09
N SER A 93 -22.92 4.66 -1.93
CA SER A 93 -23.05 5.55 -3.10
C SER A 93 -23.01 7.03 -2.73
N GLU A 94 -23.51 7.40 -1.56
CA GLU A 94 -23.45 8.77 -1.03
C GLU A 94 -22.02 9.25 -0.73
N ASP A 95 -21.08 8.34 -0.49
CA ASP A 95 -19.67 8.65 -0.18
C ASP A 95 -18.74 8.55 -1.39
N VAL A 96 -19.20 7.98 -2.51
CA VAL A 96 -18.37 7.71 -3.70
C VAL A 96 -17.65 8.95 -4.21
N LYS A 97 -18.32 10.10 -4.22
CA LYS A 97 -17.70 11.36 -4.69
C LYS A 97 -16.64 11.90 -3.74
N LYS A 98 -16.64 11.46 -2.50
CA LYS A 98 -15.69 11.91 -1.47
C LYS A 98 -14.42 11.06 -1.43
N VAL A 99 -14.49 9.81 -1.90
CA VAL A 99 -13.36 8.88 -1.86
C VAL A 99 -12.31 9.28 -2.89
N VAL A 100 -11.08 9.46 -2.43
CA VAL A 100 -9.94 9.75 -3.29
C VAL A 100 -8.88 8.66 -3.19
N TYR A 101 -8.61 8.15 -1.99
CA TYR A 101 -7.54 7.17 -1.78
C TYR A 101 -8.06 5.89 -1.12
N ILE A 102 -7.60 4.75 -1.65
CA ILE A 102 -7.63 3.46 -0.97
C ILE A 102 -6.20 3.11 -0.61
N CYS A 103 -5.95 2.89 0.66
CA CYS A 103 -4.60 2.66 1.18
C CYS A 103 -4.50 1.33 1.91
N THR A 104 -3.30 0.77 1.91
CA THR A 104 -2.93 -0.33 2.78
C THR A 104 -1.69 0.05 3.58
N GLU A 105 -1.73 -0.20 4.88
CA GLU A 105 -0.66 0.10 5.80
C GLU A 105 -0.19 -1.18 6.49
N SER A 106 1.12 -1.40 6.49
CA SER A 106 1.71 -2.53 7.18
C SER A 106 1.48 -2.43 8.68
N LYS A 107 0.96 -3.52 9.27
CA LYS A 107 0.81 -3.66 10.72
C LYS A 107 2.00 -4.40 11.29
N VAL A 108 2.66 -3.73 12.21
CA VAL A 108 3.72 -4.32 13.01
C VAL A 108 3.08 -4.99 14.20
N PHE A 109 3.08 -6.33 14.24
CA PHE A 109 2.77 -7.03 15.48
C PHE A 109 3.98 -6.97 16.40
N LYS A 110 3.79 -6.45 17.60
CA LYS A 110 4.73 -6.61 18.71
C LYS A 110 4.65 -8.08 19.18
N GLY A 111 5.12 -9.00 18.34
CA GLY A 111 5.42 -10.37 18.76
C GLY A 111 6.77 -10.34 19.46
N VAL A 112 6.93 -11.20 20.47
CA VAL A 112 8.16 -11.43 21.22
C VAL A 112 9.31 -11.59 20.22
N ASN A 113 10.21 -10.60 20.08
CA ASN A 113 11.43 -10.57 19.27
C ASN A 113 11.35 -10.14 17.79
N GLN A 114 10.26 -9.57 17.29
CA GLN A 114 10.28 -8.97 15.96
C GLN A 114 9.81 -7.52 16.01
N ILE A 115 10.76 -6.60 15.94
CA ILE A 115 10.50 -5.19 15.73
C ILE A 115 10.56 -4.97 14.22
N ALA A 116 9.41 -4.79 13.55
CA ALA A 116 9.44 -4.25 12.21
C ALA A 116 9.86 -2.78 12.34
N LEU A 117 11.00 -2.46 11.77
CA LEU A 117 11.64 -1.16 11.90
C LEU A 117 10.94 -0.08 11.06
N VAL A 118 10.12 -0.46 10.08
CA VAL A 118 9.49 0.47 9.14
C VAL A 118 8.03 0.08 8.89
N SER A 119 7.12 1.00 9.22
CA SER A 119 5.74 0.96 8.74
C SER A 119 5.66 1.61 7.36
N SER A 120 4.98 0.95 6.41
CA SER A 120 4.77 1.48 5.06
C SER A 120 3.29 1.61 4.75
N ARG A 121 2.92 2.71 4.11
CA ARG A 121 1.57 2.94 3.57
C ARG A 121 1.67 3.13 2.08
N ILE A 122 0.84 2.42 1.32
CA ILE A 122 0.70 2.57 -0.12
C ILE A 122 -0.75 2.92 -0.41
N CYS A 123 -0.96 3.89 -1.29
CA CYS A 123 -2.28 4.36 -1.66
C CYS A 123 -2.48 4.28 -3.17
N SER A 124 -3.65 3.80 -3.56
CA SER A 124 -4.18 3.92 -4.92
C SER A 124 -5.16 5.08 -4.96
N LYS A 125 -5.09 5.88 -6.02
CA LYS A 125 -5.98 7.01 -6.22
C LYS A 125 -7.15 6.59 -7.10
N ILE A 126 -8.38 6.82 -6.63
CA ILE A 126 -9.58 6.52 -7.40
C ILE A 126 -9.55 7.31 -8.72
N LYS A 127 -9.83 6.60 -9.82
CA LYS A 127 -9.98 7.21 -11.14
C LYS A 127 -11.13 8.19 -11.12
N GLN A 128 -10.85 9.44 -11.48
CA GLN A 128 -11.86 10.47 -11.62
C GLN A 128 -12.46 10.38 -13.02
N ASP A 129 -13.76 10.19 -13.11
CA ASP A 129 -14.48 10.37 -14.36
C ASP A 129 -14.43 11.85 -14.73
N LYS A 130 -13.94 12.10 -15.91
CA LYS A 130 -13.92 13.47 -16.46
C LYS A 130 -15.31 13.87 -16.93
#